data_a6caa0342eae37fa7ed08b82b48df7b4
#
_entry.id   a6caa0342eae37fa7ed08b82b48df7b4
#
_cell.length_a   1.000
_cell.length_b   1.000
_cell.length_c   1.000
_cell.angle_alpha   90.00
_cell.angle_beta   90.00
_cell.angle_gamma   90.00
#
_symmetry.space_group_name_H-M   'P 1'
#
loop_
_entity.id
_entity.type
_entity.pdbx_description
1 polymer ?
#
loop_
_entity_poly.entity_id
_entity_poly.type
_entity_poly.pdbx_seq_one_letter_code
_entity_poly.pdbx_strand_id
1 'polypeptide(L)'
;MYVANSSRREMTHQRPKVPKLTTSLPHGHHFLEDALTWSSVRRTLGWLTRPAPDGKSFFEKLCEHYDRPGWRWALPNLLIDLGLRKAHLDRETMKKNLFHHPPTVKALALTARSIATYGLTVPQRFTAPLFVVWNLTQACNLSCRHCYQNATRQPQPDELTREQKLDAVDQMGEEMVPFLALAGGEPMVSKDLWAVLERAQQRGIHVTIATNGMMLSPENCARLQQAGVKYVEVSIDSLDPEQHDDFRGQRGAWARAIQGIRNSVASGMRTGMAACFTRDTVDRADDMVKFAIDLGCKTFAFFNFIPVGRGREMAHEDLTPGQRELLLRKLQRHLSEGRINVISTAPQFSRSCIAYSDGDEAIFATGHAGGGKGRKTMVLARYIGGCGAGRCYCSIQPDGTVTPCVYIPGVPVGNLRQQKLRAIWDNALFATLSDREDRSDHCGVCDYRNYCGGCRARAFSYTGDMQAGDPGCLYNLHEWEEVAGTHEERVQIVSAAALVAAAGGEVPGLPESEVRAVRAWREHLSSREKVF
;
A
#
# COMPACT_ATOMS: atom_id res chain seq x y z
N MET A 1 35.37 -42.01 -6.52
CA MET A 1 34.89 -41.89 -7.90
C MET A 1 33.37 -41.95 -7.90
N TYR A 2 32.72 -40.77 -7.78
CA TYR A 2 31.29 -40.64 -8.00
C TYR A 2 31.10 -39.50 -9.00
N VAL A 3 30.63 -39.85 -10.17
CA VAL A 3 30.34 -38.91 -11.27
C VAL A 3 28.97 -38.33 -11.00
N ALA A 4 28.91 -37.04 -10.73
CA ALA A 4 27.65 -36.31 -10.63
C ALA A 4 27.13 -36.01 -12.03
N ASN A 5 26.01 -36.63 -12.36
CA ASN A 5 25.31 -36.46 -13.64
C ASN A 5 24.38 -35.24 -13.50
N SER A 6 24.82 -34.08 -13.98
CA SER A 6 24.06 -32.84 -14.00
C SER A 6 23.17 -32.82 -15.26
N SER A 7 22.01 -33.40 -15.20
CA SER A 7 20.95 -33.13 -16.20
C SER A 7 20.10 -31.93 -15.72
N ARG A 8 20.51 -30.73 -16.10
CA ARG A 8 19.61 -29.56 -16.09
C ARG A 8 18.46 -29.84 -17.05
N ARG A 9 17.32 -30.25 -16.53
CA ARG A 9 16.07 -30.15 -17.28
C ARG A 9 15.72 -28.66 -17.39
N GLU A 10 15.94 -28.10 -18.57
CA GLU A 10 15.31 -26.85 -18.99
C GLU A 10 13.80 -27.06 -18.99
N MET A 11 13.15 -26.70 -17.87
CA MET A 11 11.70 -26.50 -17.88
C MET A 11 11.45 -25.19 -18.62
N THR A 12 11.18 -25.29 -19.91
CA THR A 12 10.63 -24.20 -20.71
C THR A 12 9.20 -23.91 -20.23
N HIS A 13 9.07 -23.24 -19.09
CA HIS A 13 7.83 -22.57 -18.76
C HIS A 13 7.63 -21.49 -19.82
N GLN A 14 6.65 -21.67 -20.71
CA GLN A 14 6.19 -20.60 -21.59
C GLN A 14 5.85 -19.41 -20.70
N ARG A 15 6.76 -18.44 -20.67
CA ARG A 15 6.52 -17.15 -20.01
C ARG A 15 5.21 -16.61 -20.59
N PRO A 16 4.21 -16.25 -19.76
CA PRO A 16 3.06 -15.55 -20.29
C PRO A 16 3.61 -14.36 -21.05
N LYS A 17 3.33 -14.29 -22.36
CA LYS A 17 3.76 -13.17 -23.19
C LYS A 17 3.13 -11.93 -22.56
N VAL A 18 3.97 -11.07 -21.96
CA VAL A 18 3.56 -9.68 -21.71
C VAL A 18 2.95 -9.24 -23.05
N PRO A 19 1.69 -8.79 -23.10
CA PRO A 19 1.23 -8.11 -24.29
C PRO A 19 2.33 -7.11 -24.58
N LYS A 20 2.99 -7.19 -25.75
CA LYS A 20 3.91 -6.14 -26.14
C LYS A 20 3.08 -4.90 -26.04
N LEU A 21 3.17 -4.22 -24.90
CA LEU A 21 2.74 -2.85 -24.77
C LEU A 21 3.50 -2.21 -25.90
N THR A 22 2.85 -2.10 -27.07
CA THR A 22 3.39 -1.31 -28.14
C THR A 22 3.68 0.00 -27.45
N THR A 23 4.93 0.32 -27.30
CA THR A 23 5.46 1.53 -26.67
C THR A 23 4.97 2.79 -27.40
N SER A 24 4.17 2.63 -28.44
CA SER A 24 3.41 3.69 -29.07
C SER A 24 2.17 4.00 -28.22
N LEU A 25 2.39 4.86 -27.22
CA LEU A 25 1.31 5.71 -26.71
C LEU A 25 0.62 6.39 -27.92
N PRO A 26 -0.71 6.56 -27.90
CA PRO A 26 -1.37 7.43 -28.88
C PRO A 26 -0.61 8.75 -28.96
N HIS A 27 -0.33 9.28 -30.14
CA HIS A 27 0.59 10.40 -30.42
C HIS A 27 0.55 11.60 -29.47
N GLY A 28 -0.53 11.81 -28.71
CA GLY A 28 -0.66 12.87 -27.69
C GLY A 28 0.06 12.59 -26.34
N HIS A 29 0.39 11.35 -26.00
CA HIS A 29 1.01 11.03 -24.72
C HIS A 29 2.53 11.23 -24.74
N HIS A 30 3.21 10.97 -25.85
CA HIS A 30 4.64 11.27 -25.99
C HIS A 30 4.89 12.77 -25.79
N PHE A 31 4.03 13.63 -26.32
CA PHE A 31 4.15 15.07 -26.11
C PHE A 31 4.06 15.47 -24.64
N LEU A 32 3.16 14.87 -23.84
CA LEU A 32 3.05 15.16 -22.41
C LEU A 32 4.27 14.67 -21.63
N GLU A 33 4.77 13.47 -21.93
CA GLU A 33 5.99 12.95 -21.33
C GLU A 33 7.18 13.86 -21.65
N ASP A 34 7.37 14.23 -22.92
CA ASP A 34 8.42 15.13 -23.36
C ASP A 34 8.28 16.52 -22.69
N ALA A 35 7.08 17.09 -22.68
CA ALA A 35 6.83 18.39 -22.06
C ALA A 35 7.16 18.40 -20.56
N LEU A 36 6.88 17.32 -19.83
CA LEU A 36 7.20 17.19 -18.40
C LEU A 36 8.72 17.11 -18.14
N THR A 37 9.55 16.83 -19.17
CA THR A 37 11.00 16.88 -19.06
C THR A 37 11.56 18.31 -19.19
N TRP A 38 10.82 19.25 -19.80
CA TRP A 38 11.29 20.61 -20.06
C TRP A 38 11.48 21.40 -18.76
N SER A 39 12.61 22.07 -18.63
CA SER A 39 12.96 22.84 -17.43
C SER A 39 11.99 24.00 -17.16
N SER A 40 11.40 24.59 -18.20
CA SER A 40 10.38 25.64 -18.09
C SER A 40 9.07 25.09 -17.51
N VAL A 41 8.62 23.93 -17.97
CA VAL A 41 7.41 23.26 -17.46
C VAL A 41 7.62 22.84 -16.00
N ARG A 42 8.77 22.25 -15.69
CA ARG A 42 9.08 21.86 -14.30
C ARG A 42 9.13 23.05 -13.36
N ARG A 43 9.73 24.18 -13.76
CA ARG A 43 9.72 25.42 -12.96
C ARG A 43 8.30 25.95 -12.74
N THR A 44 7.46 25.92 -13.77
CA THR A 44 6.06 26.33 -13.67
C THR A 44 5.29 25.43 -12.72
N LEU A 45 5.43 24.10 -12.82
CA LEU A 45 4.82 23.15 -11.89
C LEU A 45 5.30 23.41 -10.44
N GLY A 46 6.58 23.66 -10.24
CA GLY A 46 7.14 24.00 -8.94
C GLY A 46 6.55 25.28 -8.35
N TRP A 47 6.31 26.31 -9.17
CA TRP A 47 5.63 27.53 -8.74
C TRP A 47 4.15 27.30 -8.41
N LEU A 48 3.42 26.60 -9.29
CA LEU A 48 2.01 26.30 -9.13
C LEU A 48 1.70 25.49 -7.85
N THR A 49 2.64 24.65 -7.42
CA THR A 49 2.44 23.72 -6.30
C THR A 49 3.03 24.23 -4.97
N ARG A 50 3.53 25.46 -4.93
CA ARG A 50 3.95 26.08 -3.65
C ARG A 50 2.74 26.34 -2.77
N PRO A 51 2.78 25.95 -1.48
CA PRO A 51 1.72 26.29 -0.55
C PRO A 51 1.59 27.82 -0.40
N ALA A 52 0.36 28.31 -0.45
CA ALA A 52 0.05 29.69 -0.08
C ALA A 52 -0.21 29.79 1.44
N PRO A 53 -0.33 31.00 2.01
CA PRO A 53 -0.57 31.21 3.45
C PRO A 53 -1.80 30.49 4.00
N ASP A 54 -2.80 30.21 3.16
CA ASP A 54 -4.00 29.43 3.50
C ASP A 54 -3.80 27.91 3.43
N GLY A 55 -2.57 27.45 3.20
CA GLY A 55 -2.20 26.04 3.12
C GLY A 55 -2.56 25.35 1.80
N LYS A 56 -3.21 26.02 0.85
CA LYS A 56 -3.50 25.49 -0.48
C LYS A 56 -2.53 26.02 -1.53
N SER A 57 -2.09 25.16 -2.43
CA SER A 57 -1.31 25.59 -3.59
C SER A 57 -2.18 26.34 -4.61
N PHE A 58 -1.54 27.12 -5.48
CA PHE A 58 -2.26 27.76 -6.58
C PHE A 58 -2.84 26.70 -7.54
N PHE A 59 -2.18 25.56 -7.71
CA PHE A 59 -2.68 24.43 -8.48
C PHE A 59 -4.02 23.90 -7.93
N GLU A 60 -4.13 23.71 -6.61
CA GLU A 60 -5.39 23.30 -5.98
C GLU A 60 -6.50 24.33 -6.19
N LYS A 61 -6.17 25.62 -6.06
CA LYS A 61 -7.13 26.71 -6.34
C LYS A 61 -7.59 26.74 -7.80
N LEU A 62 -6.68 26.50 -8.74
CA LEU A 62 -7.04 26.38 -10.17
C LEU A 62 -8.04 25.25 -10.39
N CYS A 63 -7.79 24.07 -9.83
CA CYS A 63 -8.69 22.93 -9.96
C CYS A 63 -10.06 23.20 -9.30
N GLU A 64 -10.09 23.76 -8.11
CA GLU A 64 -11.31 24.07 -7.36
C GLU A 64 -12.18 25.13 -8.08
N HIS A 65 -11.55 26.05 -8.82
CA HIS A 65 -12.23 27.12 -9.53
C HIS A 65 -12.45 26.81 -11.03
N TYR A 66 -12.02 25.63 -11.47
CA TYR A 66 -12.24 25.24 -12.85
C TYR A 66 -13.73 25.28 -13.20
N ASP A 67 -14.05 25.92 -14.32
CA ASP A 67 -15.42 26.12 -14.83
C ASP A 67 -16.34 27.01 -13.94
N ARG A 68 -15.78 27.72 -12.95
CA ARG A 68 -16.54 28.75 -12.24
C ARG A 68 -16.57 30.04 -13.04
N PRO A 69 -17.70 30.76 -13.06
CA PRO A 69 -17.78 32.05 -13.74
C PRO A 69 -16.90 33.09 -13.06
N GLY A 70 -16.16 33.87 -13.83
CA GLY A 70 -15.34 34.97 -13.33
C GLY A 70 -14.16 35.30 -14.24
N TRP A 71 -13.93 36.58 -14.51
CA TRP A 71 -12.90 37.04 -15.45
C TRP A 71 -11.48 36.60 -15.02
N ARG A 72 -11.22 36.47 -13.70
CA ARG A 72 -9.94 36.02 -13.14
C ARG A 72 -9.59 34.58 -13.53
N TRP A 73 -10.60 33.75 -13.77
CA TRP A 73 -10.43 32.34 -14.08
C TRP A 73 -10.58 32.02 -15.56
N ALA A 74 -10.96 33.01 -16.40
CA ALA A 74 -11.19 32.79 -17.83
C ALA A 74 -9.93 32.28 -18.56
N LEU A 75 -8.79 32.93 -18.36
CA LEU A 75 -7.52 32.52 -18.97
C LEU A 75 -7.01 31.17 -18.41
N PRO A 76 -6.95 30.94 -17.09
CA PRO A 76 -6.61 29.64 -16.54
C PRO A 76 -7.50 28.51 -17.06
N ASN A 77 -8.82 28.70 -17.11
CA ASN A 77 -9.75 27.70 -17.62
C ASN A 77 -9.50 27.39 -19.11
N LEU A 78 -9.27 28.42 -19.92
CA LEU A 78 -8.93 28.24 -21.33
C LEU A 78 -7.63 27.42 -21.50
N LEU A 79 -6.61 27.68 -20.70
CA LEU A 79 -5.34 26.95 -20.75
C LEU A 79 -5.51 25.47 -20.34
N ILE A 80 -6.34 25.21 -19.29
CA ILE A 80 -6.69 23.85 -18.89
C ILE A 80 -7.45 23.15 -20.03
N ASP A 81 -8.45 23.79 -20.63
CA ASP A 81 -9.22 23.22 -21.73
C ASP A 81 -8.36 22.89 -22.94
N LEU A 82 -7.42 23.76 -23.29
CA LEU A 82 -6.45 23.50 -24.35
C LEU A 82 -5.54 22.30 -24.03
N GLY A 83 -5.10 22.21 -22.78
CA GLY A 83 -4.33 21.08 -22.29
C GLY A 83 -5.12 19.75 -22.34
N LEU A 84 -6.36 19.76 -21.88
CA LEU A 84 -7.24 18.59 -21.93
C LEU A 84 -7.49 18.12 -23.37
N ARG A 85 -7.78 19.07 -24.29
CA ARG A 85 -7.97 18.77 -25.72
C ARG A 85 -6.73 18.14 -26.34
N LYS A 86 -5.52 18.71 -26.09
CA LYS A 86 -4.25 18.14 -26.58
C LYS A 86 -3.98 16.75 -26.01
N ALA A 87 -4.37 16.49 -24.77
CA ALA A 87 -4.22 15.20 -24.11
C ALA A 87 -5.34 14.20 -24.48
N HIS A 88 -6.30 14.59 -25.34
CA HIS A 88 -7.50 13.80 -25.66
C HIS A 88 -8.25 13.32 -24.41
N LEU A 89 -8.36 14.20 -23.39
CA LEU A 89 -9.09 13.96 -22.16
C LEU A 89 -10.46 14.65 -22.22
N ASP A 90 -11.49 13.89 -21.85
CA ASP A 90 -12.85 14.43 -21.82
C ASP A 90 -13.02 15.40 -20.65
N ARG A 91 -13.52 16.60 -20.96
CA ARG A 91 -13.69 17.70 -20.01
C ARG A 91 -14.62 17.36 -18.85
N GLU A 92 -15.80 16.81 -19.16
CA GLU A 92 -16.82 16.51 -18.13
C GLU A 92 -16.35 15.37 -17.21
N THR A 93 -15.71 14.36 -17.77
CA THR A 93 -15.08 13.28 -16.99
C THR A 93 -14.00 13.83 -16.07
N MET A 94 -13.14 14.72 -16.56
CA MET A 94 -12.08 15.34 -15.77
C MET A 94 -12.64 16.22 -14.66
N LYS A 95 -13.67 17.02 -14.97
CA LYS A 95 -14.34 17.87 -14.00
C LYS A 95 -14.94 17.05 -12.86
N LYS A 96 -15.75 16.03 -13.20
CA LYS A 96 -16.45 15.20 -12.23
C LYS A 96 -15.50 14.34 -11.39
N ASN A 97 -14.55 13.67 -12.02
CA ASN A 97 -13.74 12.63 -11.36
C ASN A 97 -12.42 13.16 -10.79
N LEU A 98 -11.98 14.34 -11.20
CA LEU A 98 -10.69 14.88 -10.85
C LEU A 98 -10.80 16.22 -10.15
N PHE A 99 -11.21 17.29 -10.86
CA PHE A 99 -11.13 18.65 -10.35
C PHE A 99 -12.07 18.93 -9.18
N HIS A 100 -13.23 18.29 -9.13
CA HIS A 100 -14.19 18.41 -8.04
C HIS A 100 -14.03 17.35 -6.95
N HIS A 101 -12.91 16.61 -6.96
CA HIS A 101 -12.61 15.63 -5.93
C HIS A 101 -11.33 16.04 -5.17
N PRO A 102 -11.46 16.74 -4.02
CA PRO A 102 -10.33 17.37 -3.33
C PRO A 102 -9.12 16.46 -3.07
N PRO A 103 -9.27 15.19 -2.63
CA PRO A 103 -8.13 14.31 -2.44
C PRO A 103 -7.37 14.01 -3.73
N THR A 104 -8.08 13.90 -4.84
CA THR A 104 -7.46 13.67 -6.16
C THR A 104 -6.69 14.91 -6.62
N VAL A 105 -7.25 16.12 -6.42
CA VAL A 105 -6.56 17.37 -6.70
C VAL A 105 -5.28 17.49 -5.88
N LYS A 106 -5.33 17.14 -4.59
CA LYS A 106 -4.17 17.13 -3.70
C LYS A 106 -3.11 16.12 -4.16
N ALA A 107 -3.53 14.91 -4.56
CA ALA A 107 -2.63 13.90 -5.11
C ALA A 107 -1.95 14.36 -6.41
N LEU A 108 -2.68 15.05 -7.29
CA LEU A 108 -2.13 15.64 -8.50
C LEU A 108 -1.16 16.78 -8.19
N ALA A 109 -1.49 17.65 -7.24
CA ALA A 109 -0.61 18.73 -6.81
C ALA A 109 0.70 18.18 -6.24
N LEU A 110 0.64 17.13 -5.41
CA LEU A 110 1.82 16.44 -4.90
C LEU A 110 2.62 15.77 -6.03
N THR A 111 1.95 15.16 -7.00
CA THR A 111 2.60 14.56 -8.17
C THR A 111 3.30 15.62 -9.01
N ALA A 112 2.64 16.74 -9.27
CA ALA A 112 3.20 17.88 -10.01
C ALA A 112 4.43 18.48 -9.28
N ARG A 113 4.36 18.64 -7.95
CA ARG A 113 5.51 19.04 -7.10
C ARG A 113 6.66 18.05 -7.22
N SER A 114 6.34 16.77 -7.24
CA SER A 114 7.34 15.70 -7.35
C SER A 114 8.03 15.69 -8.70
N ILE A 115 7.29 15.87 -9.80
CA ILE A 115 7.84 16.00 -11.16
C ILE A 115 8.68 17.28 -11.26
N ALA A 116 8.25 18.39 -10.65
CA ALA A 116 9.05 19.61 -10.60
C ALA A 116 10.42 19.38 -9.93
N THR A 117 10.44 18.57 -8.87
CA THR A 117 11.64 18.30 -8.06
C THR A 117 12.55 17.26 -8.72
N TYR A 118 12.02 16.08 -9.03
CA TYR A 118 12.80 14.91 -9.46
C TYR A 118 12.76 14.67 -10.99
N GLY A 119 11.91 15.39 -11.74
CA GLY A 119 11.55 15.04 -13.10
C GLY A 119 10.55 13.90 -13.16
N LEU A 120 10.21 13.48 -14.37
CA LEU A 120 9.41 12.29 -14.60
C LEU A 120 10.31 11.05 -14.47
N THR A 121 10.02 10.20 -13.47
CA THR A 121 10.79 8.97 -13.20
C THR A 121 9.90 7.73 -13.30
N VAL A 122 10.47 6.57 -13.56
CA VAL A 122 9.76 5.29 -13.67
C VAL A 122 10.36 4.28 -12.69
N PRO A 123 9.64 3.90 -11.62
CA PRO A 123 8.39 4.49 -11.16
C PRO A 123 8.56 5.93 -10.66
N GLN A 124 7.46 6.69 -10.55
CA GLN A 124 7.54 8.07 -10.10
C GLN A 124 7.98 8.15 -8.63
N ARG A 125 9.00 8.99 -8.39
CA ARG A 125 9.44 9.39 -7.04
C ARG A 125 8.57 10.56 -6.55
N PHE A 126 8.21 10.53 -5.27
CA PHE A 126 7.36 11.55 -4.66
C PHE A 126 8.12 12.36 -3.61
N THR A 127 7.78 13.64 -3.48
CA THR A 127 8.35 14.55 -2.47
C THR A 127 7.73 14.35 -1.08
N ALA A 128 6.64 13.60 -0.98
CA ALA A 128 5.98 13.18 0.25
C ALA A 128 5.13 11.93 -0.04
N PRO A 129 4.67 11.17 0.95
CA PRO A 129 3.81 10.01 0.68
C PRO A 129 2.46 10.43 0.11
N LEU A 130 1.99 9.71 -0.93
CA LEU A 130 0.60 9.81 -1.39
C LEU A 130 -0.36 9.17 -0.39
N PHE A 131 0.10 8.18 0.35
CA PHE A 131 -0.70 7.39 1.26
C PHE A 131 0.08 7.10 2.54
N VAL A 132 -0.52 7.40 3.68
CA VAL A 132 0.03 7.06 4.99
C VAL A 132 -0.89 6.07 5.65
N VAL A 133 -0.35 4.96 6.18
CA VAL A 133 -1.08 4.11 7.11
C VAL A 133 -0.56 4.40 8.51
N TRP A 134 -1.46 4.80 9.38
CA TRP A 134 -1.11 5.13 10.76
C TRP A 134 -1.71 4.12 11.73
N ASN A 135 -0.86 3.39 12.40
CA ASN A 135 -1.22 2.57 13.55
C ASN A 135 -1.49 3.51 14.73
N LEU A 136 -2.73 3.98 14.87
CA LEU A 136 -3.12 5.07 15.78
C LEU A 136 -2.92 4.72 17.26
N THR A 137 -3.03 3.43 17.61
CA THR A 137 -2.84 2.89 18.94
C THR A 137 -2.44 1.42 18.86
N GLN A 138 -1.76 0.92 19.87
CA GLN A 138 -1.50 -0.51 20.07
C GLN A 138 -2.69 -1.23 20.69
N ALA A 139 -3.60 -0.47 21.33
CA ALA A 139 -4.78 -1.05 21.97
C ALA A 139 -5.72 -1.70 20.96
N CYS A 140 -6.21 -2.89 21.28
CA CYS A 140 -7.20 -3.61 20.49
C CYS A 140 -8.13 -4.42 21.40
N ASN A 141 -9.39 -4.52 21.02
CA ASN A 141 -10.37 -5.38 21.67
C ASN A 141 -10.34 -6.84 21.15
N LEU A 142 -9.41 -7.18 20.21
CA LEU A 142 -9.18 -8.53 19.69
C LEU A 142 -7.76 -9.01 19.95
N SER A 143 -7.51 -10.32 19.75
CA SER A 143 -6.20 -10.99 19.90
C SER A 143 -5.91 -11.90 18.72
N CYS A 144 -6.02 -11.36 17.48
CA CYS A 144 -5.89 -12.13 16.24
C CYS A 144 -4.56 -12.88 16.13
N ARG A 145 -4.61 -14.13 15.64
CA ARG A 145 -3.42 -14.98 15.43
C ARG A 145 -2.41 -14.34 14.44
N HIS A 146 -2.91 -13.76 13.37
CA HIS A 146 -2.12 -13.14 12.29
C HIS A 146 -1.75 -11.67 12.52
N CYS A 147 -1.96 -11.13 13.73
CA CYS A 147 -1.78 -9.70 13.97
C CYS A 147 -0.34 -9.23 13.71
N TYR A 148 -0.16 -8.37 12.69
CA TYR A 148 1.14 -7.82 12.33
C TYR A 148 1.66 -6.81 13.36
N GLN A 149 0.75 -6.17 14.13
CA GLN A 149 1.06 -5.10 15.08
C GLN A 149 1.39 -5.63 16.49
N ASN A 150 1.18 -6.93 16.77
CA ASN A 150 1.23 -7.45 18.15
C ASN A 150 0.30 -6.69 19.12
N ALA A 151 -0.86 -6.27 18.64
CA ALA A 151 -1.79 -5.46 19.41
C ALA A 151 -2.15 -6.12 20.75
N THR A 152 -2.31 -5.26 21.77
CA THR A 152 -2.60 -5.62 23.16
C THR A 152 -3.92 -5.02 23.63
N ARG A 153 -4.39 -5.37 24.82
CA ARG A 153 -5.64 -4.79 25.38
C ARG A 153 -5.47 -3.33 25.82
N GLN A 154 -4.24 -2.91 26.07
CA GLN A 154 -3.92 -1.56 26.54
C GLN A 154 -3.03 -0.83 25.53
N PRO A 155 -3.09 0.50 25.46
CA PRO A 155 -2.14 1.26 24.68
C PRO A 155 -0.73 1.12 25.25
N GLN A 156 0.28 1.32 24.43
CA GLN A 156 1.66 1.37 24.90
C GLN A 156 1.90 2.68 25.68
N PRO A 157 2.77 2.64 26.71
CA PRO A 157 3.05 3.84 27.53
C PRO A 157 3.66 5.01 26.73
N ASP A 158 4.36 4.70 25.66
CA ASP A 158 5.07 5.63 24.79
C ASP A 158 4.31 6.01 23.51
N GLU A 159 3.00 5.77 23.44
CA GLU A 159 2.18 6.28 22.33
C GLU A 159 2.24 7.82 22.27
N LEU A 160 2.10 8.36 21.07
CA LEU A 160 1.97 9.80 20.86
C LEU A 160 0.86 10.38 21.73
N THR A 161 1.12 11.53 22.38
CA THR A 161 0.07 12.30 23.05
C THR A 161 -0.94 12.84 22.02
N ARG A 162 -2.08 13.34 22.48
CA ARG A 162 -3.07 13.97 21.58
C ARG A 162 -2.45 15.10 20.76
N GLU A 163 -1.69 15.97 21.41
CA GLU A 163 -1.04 17.12 20.79
C GLU A 163 -0.05 16.68 19.70
N GLN A 164 0.75 15.65 20.00
CA GLN A 164 1.70 15.06 19.04
C GLN A 164 0.98 14.40 17.86
N LYS A 165 -0.16 13.74 18.11
CA LYS A 165 -1.01 13.17 17.05
C LYS A 165 -1.56 14.27 16.14
N LEU A 166 -2.01 15.38 16.71
CA LEU A 166 -2.51 16.52 15.93
C LEU A 166 -1.40 17.19 15.13
N ASP A 167 -0.19 17.35 15.71
CA ASP A 167 0.99 17.87 14.98
C ASP A 167 1.36 16.94 13.81
N ALA A 168 1.30 15.62 14.00
CA ALA A 168 1.55 14.67 12.92
C ALA A 168 0.56 14.85 11.75
N VAL A 169 -0.73 15.10 12.03
CA VAL A 169 -1.72 15.41 10.98
C VAL A 169 -1.41 16.75 10.32
N ASP A 170 -0.98 17.76 11.09
CA ASP A 170 -0.60 19.06 10.56
C ASP A 170 0.58 18.93 9.59
N GLN A 171 1.61 18.17 9.97
CA GLN A 171 2.76 17.87 9.11
C GLN A 171 2.37 17.15 7.81
N MET A 172 1.44 16.19 7.88
CA MET A 172 0.89 15.55 6.67
C MET A 172 0.19 16.57 5.77
N GLY A 173 -0.56 17.51 6.36
CA GLY A 173 -1.23 18.59 5.63
C GLY A 173 -0.25 19.52 4.93
N GLU A 174 0.82 19.95 5.63
CA GLU A 174 1.91 20.78 5.11
C GLU A 174 2.62 20.11 3.91
N GLU A 175 2.82 18.79 3.99
CA GLU A 175 3.44 18.01 2.92
C GLU A 175 2.47 17.58 1.81
N MET A 176 1.22 18.06 1.85
CA MET A 176 0.20 17.77 0.83
C MET A 176 -0.18 16.28 0.76
N VAL A 177 -0.04 15.52 1.85
CA VAL A 177 -0.47 14.11 1.90
C VAL A 177 -1.98 14.03 1.64
N PRO A 178 -2.42 13.32 0.58
CA PRO A 178 -3.84 13.30 0.23
C PRO A 178 -4.65 12.23 0.97
N PHE A 179 -4.03 11.10 1.32
CA PHE A 179 -4.74 9.94 1.86
C PHE A 179 -4.09 9.43 3.16
N LEU A 180 -4.95 9.17 4.16
CA LEU A 180 -4.60 8.61 5.45
C LEU A 180 -5.49 7.41 5.75
N ALA A 181 -4.91 6.24 5.99
CA ALA A 181 -5.62 5.11 6.58
C ALA A 181 -5.29 5.01 8.07
N LEU A 182 -6.30 5.07 8.90
CA LEU A 182 -6.16 4.78 10.32
C LEU A 182 -6.33 3.28 10.55
N ALA A 183 -5.33 2.67 11.16
CA ALA A 183 -5.22 1.27 11.49
C ALA A 183 -4.58 1.14 12.89
N GLY A 184 -3.92 0.03 13.16
CA GLY A 184 -3.17 -0.21 14.38
C GLY A 184 -3.65 -1.43 15.11
N GLY A 185 -3.90 -1.32 16.42
CA GLY A 185 -4.70 -2.29 17.14
C GLY A 185 -6.13 -2.22 16.61
N GLU A 186 -6.97 -1.44 17.28
CA GLU A 186 -8.29 -1.05 16.75
C GLU A 186 -8.43 0.47 16.84
N PRO A 187 -8.49 1.20 15.71
CA PRO A 187 -8.54 2.66 15.76
C PRO A 187 -9.77 3.19 16.52
N MET A 188 -10.89 2.46 16.49
CA MET A 188 -12.13 2.85 17.16
C MET A 188 -12.04 2.83 18.69
N VAL A 189 -11.03 2.17 19.29
CA VAL A 189 -10.82 2.22 20.76
C VAL A 189 -9.93 3.38 21.18
N SER A 190 -9.25 4.06 20.24
CA SER A 190 -8.40 5.20 20.55
C SER A 190 -9.23 6.40 21.04
N LYS A 191 -8.91 6.91 22.23
CA LYS A 191 -9.55 8.12 22.79
C LYS A 191 -9.34 9.37 21.94
N ASP A 192 -8.30 9.38 21.10
CA ASP A 192 -7.93 10.52 20.28
C ASP A 192 -8.45 10.45 18.84
N LEU A 193 -9.13 9.35 18.47
CA LEU A 193 -9.64 9.12 17.11
C LEU A 193 -10.38 10.34 16.56
N TRP A 194 -11.35 10.84 17.34
CA TRP A 194 -12.23 11.91 16.87
C TRP A 194 -11.48 13.23 16.62
N ALA A 195 -10.54 13.57 17.50
CA ALA A 195 -9.72 14.77 17.34
C ALA A 195 -8.78 14.64 16.11
N VAL A 196 -8.23 13.46 15.87
CA VAL A 196 -7.42 13.18 14.68
C VAL A 196 -8.24 13.29 13.41
N LEU A 197 -9.47 12.74 13.38
CA LEU A 197 -10.37 12.83 12.23
C LEU A 197 -10.76 14.26 11.92
N GLU A 198 -11.12 15.04 12.93
CA GLU A 198 -11.48 16.45 12.78
C GLU A 198 -10.29 17.26 12.23
N ARG A 199 -9.09 17.06 12.77
CA ARG A 199 -7.88 17.73 12.27
C ARG A 199 -7.56 17.33 10.84
N ALA A 200 -7.68 16.04 10.49
CA ALA A 200 -7.46 15.56 9.13
C ALA A 200 -8.47 16.18 8.13
N GLN A 201 -9.73 16.31 8.53
CA GLN A 201 -10.76 17.00 7.75
C GLN A 201 -10.40 18.47 7.51
N GLN A 202 -9.98 19.20 8.56
CA GLN A 202 -9.52 20.60 8.47
C GLN A 202 -8.33 20.75 7.52
N ARG A 203 -7.42 19.77 7.50
CA ARG A 203 -6.27 19.74 6.58
C ARG A 203 -6.60 19.19 5.19
N GLY A 204 -7.86 18.85 4.91
CA GLY A 204 -8.28 18.31 3.62
C GLY A 204 -7.65 16.96 3.28
N ILE A 205 -7.34 16.15 4.29
CA ILE A 205 -6.82 14.79 4.14
C ILE A 205 -7.99 13.82 4.08
N HIS A 206 -8.01 12.95 3.07
CA HIS A 206 -9.03 11.91 2.95
C HIS A 206 -8.70 10.75 3.88
N VAL A 207 -9.58 10.52 4.86
CA VAL A 207 -9.38 9.46 5.84
C VAL A 207 -10.21 8.23 5.52
N THR A 208 -9.56 7.07 5.65
CA THR A 208 -10.17 5.74 5.65
C THR A 208 -9.88 5.05 6.98
N ILE A 209 -10.74 4.14 7.40
CA ILE A 209 -10.56 3.38 8.65
C ILE A 209 -10.56 1.90 8.35
N ALA A 210 -9.48 1.21 8.73
CA ALA A 210 -9.42 -0.24 8.79
C ALA A 210 -9.77 -0.69 10.21
N THR A 211 -10.87 -1.44 10.36
CA THR A 211 -11.46 -1.79 11.65
C THR A 211 -11.87 -3.26 11.70
N ASN A 212 -11.94 -3.82 12.89
CA ASN A 212 -12.57 -5.12 13.11
C ASN A 212 -14.11 -5.04 13.06
N GLY A 213 -14.70 -3.87 12.91
CA GLY A 213 -16.12 -3.64 12.72
C GLY A 213 -17.01 -3.74 13.97
N MET A 214 -16.48 -4.23 15.09
CA MET A 214 -17.28 -4.51 16.30
C MET A 214 -17.86 -3.25 16.97
N MET A 215 -17.30 -2.08 16.68
CA MET A 215 -17.73 -0.79 17.22
C MET A 215 -18.51 0.07 16.21
N LEU A 216 -18.87 -0.47 15.06
CA LEU A 216 -19.67 0.23 14.05
C LEU A 216 -21.16 0.18 14.41
N SER A 217 -21.55 0.85 15.49
CA SER A 217 -22.97 1.12 15.79
C SER A 217 -23.52 2.16 14.80
N PRO A 218 -24.87 2.30 14.66
CA PRO A 218 -25.46 3.35 13.84
C PRO A 218 -24.96 4.75 14.22
N GLU A 219 -24.82 5.02 15.54
CA GLU A 219 -24.34 6.30 16.07
C GLU A 219 -22.89 6.56 15.67
N ASN A 220 -22.02 5.54 15.80
CA ASN A 220 -20.62 5.65 15.41
C ASN A 220 -20.47 5.82 13.91
N CYS A 221 -21.28 5.14 13.10
CA CYS A 221 -21.29 5.34 11.64
C CYS A 221 -21.66 6.78 11.28
N ALA A 222 -22.72 7.33 11.88
CA ALA A 222 -23.11 8.73 11.66
C ALA A 222 -22.01 9.71 12.09
N ARG A 223 -21.38 9.46 13.24
CA ARG A 223 -20.28 10.28 13.74
C ARG A 223 -19.04 10.22 12.84
N LEU A 224 -18.69 9.05 12.31
CA LEU A 224 -17.61 8.90 11.33
C LEU A 224 -17.87 9.71 10.06
N GLN A 225 -19.10 9.69 9.53
CA GLN A 225 -19.48 10.48 8.37
C GLN A 225 -19.38 11.98 8.64
N GLN A 226 -19.86 12.45 9.81
CA GLN A 226 -19.73 13.86 10.24
C GLN A 226 -18.27 14.28 10.34
N ALA A 227 -17.40 13.41 10.85
CA ALA A 227 -15.96 13.61 10.92
C ALA A 227 -15.23 13.48 9.57
N GLY A 228 -15.98 13.32 8.46
CA GLY A 228 -15.43 13.33 7.11
C GLY A 228 -14.86 12.00 6.62
N VAL A 229 -15.02 10.89 7.35
CA VAL A 229 -14.61 9.55 6.91
C VAL A 229 -15.45 9.14 5.69
N LYS A 230 -14.77 8.72 4.62
CA LYS A 230 -15.43 8.38 3.34
C LYS A 230 -15.49 6.88 3.07
N TYR A 231 -14.65 6.09 3.76
CA TYR A 231 -14.55 4.66 3.55
C TYR A 231 -14.17 3.96 4.86
N VAL A 232 -14.87 2.90 5.16
CA VAL A 232 -14.48 1.96 6.22
C VAL A 232 -14.25 0.59 5.62
N GLU A 233 -13.23 -0.10 6.11
CA GLU A 233 -12.87 -1.43 5.70
C GLU A 233 -12.95 -2.36 6.91
N VAL A 234 -13.85 -3.35 6.83
CA VAL A 234 -14.13 -4.26 7.94
C VAL A 234 -13.50 -5.61 7.67
N SER A 235 -12.76 -6.10 8.62
CA SER A 235 -12.02 -7.36 8.52
C SER A 235 -12.91 -8.58 8.80
N ILE A 236 -13.05 -9.45 7.80
CA ILE A 236 -13.74 -10.75 7.89
C ILE A 236 -12.88 -11.81 7.20
N ASP A 237 -12.40 -12.82 7.92
CA ASP A 237 -11.45 -13.81 7.37
C ASP A 237 -12.09 -15.16 7.08
N SER A 238 -13.32 -15.42 7.58
CA SER A 238 -14.07 -16.63 7.28
C SER A 238 -15.57 -16.37 7.19
N LEU A 239 -16.26 -17.20 6.40
CA LEU A 239 -17.73 -17.27 6.39
C LEU A 239 -18.27 -18.05 7.59
N ASP A 240 -17.45 -18.91 8.17
CA ASP A 240 -17.76 -19.66 9.38
C ASP A 240 -17.50 -18.79 10.60
N PRO A 241 -18.52 -18.52 11.44
CA PRO A 241 -18.37 -17.69 12.64
C PRO A 241 -17.35 -18.24 13.65
N GLU A 242 -17.30 -19.56 13.86
CA GLU A 242 -16.41 -20.16 14.84
C GLU A 242 -14.96 -20.07 14.36
N GLN A 243 -14.70 -20.35 13.08
CA GLN A 243 -13.38 -20.23 12.48
C GLN A 243 -12.89 -18.77 12.48
N HIS A 244 -13.76 -17.80 12.19
CA HIS A 244 -13.42 -16.39 12.28
C HIS A 244 -13.09 -15.97 13.71
N ASP A 245 -13.94 -16.37 14.66
CA ASP A 245 -13.79 -16.01 16.08
C ASP A 245 -12.50 -16.56 16.68
N ASP A 246 -12.15 -17.83 16.34
CA ASP A 246 -10.88 -18.45 16.72
C ASP A 246 -9.69 -17.67 16.12
N PHE A 247 -9.73 -17.40 14.83
CA PHE A 247 -8.67 -16.66 14.12
C PHE A 247 -8.47 -15.25 14.68
N ARG A 248 -9.56 -14.60 15.13
CA ARG A 248 -9.54 -13.26 15.73
C ARG A 248 -9.37 -13.26 17.25
N GLY A 249 -9.40 -14.44 17.89
CA GLY A 249 -9.21 -14.62 19.31
C GLY A 249 -10.33 -14.02 20.18
N GLN A 250 -11.56 -13.96 19.68
CA GLN A 250 -12.70 -13.39 20.41
C GLN A 250 -14.03 -13.98 19.92
N ARG A 251 -14.69 -14.73 20.80
CA ARG A 251 -16.03 -15.29 20.54
C ARG A 251 -17.05 -14.17 20.27
N GLY A 252 -17.87 -14.34 19.24
CA GLY A 252 -18.89 -13.39 18.79
C GLY A 252 -18.33 -12.20 18.00
N ALA A 253 -17.05 -12.20 17.64
CA ALA A 253 -16.44 -11.17 16.80
C ALA A 253 -17.08 -11.13 15.42
N TRP A 254 -17.30 -12.31 14.79
CA TRP A 254 -17.93 -12.42 13.49
C TRP A 254 -19.30 -11.75 13.44
N ALA A 255 -20.20 -12.14 14.36
CA ALA A 255 -21.55 -11.61 14.37
C ALA A 255 -21.58 -10.08 14.54
N ARG A 256 -20.72 -9.53 15.41
CA ARG A 256 -20.61 -8.08 15.64
C ARG A 256 -19.99 -7.37 14.43
N ALA A 257 -19.00 -7.94 13.78
CA ALA A 257 -18.39 -7.38 12.59
C ALA A 257 -19.37 -7.35 11.41
N ILE A 258 -20.15 -8.42 11.20
CA ILE A 258 -21.22 -8.46 10.19
C ILE A 258 -22.30 -7.41 10.47
N GLN A 259 -22.72 -7.28 11.74
CA GLN A 259 -23.66 -6.23 12.12
C GLN A 259 -23.07 -4.83 11.86
N GLY A 260 -21.77 -4.64 12.14
CA GLY A 260 -21.04 -3.41 11.82
C GLY A 260 -21.05 -3.08 10.33
N ILE A 261 -20.82 -4.08 9.45
CA ILE A 261 -20.93 -3.90 7.99
C ILE A 261 -22.34 -3.45 7.62
N ARG A 262 -23.37 -4.12 8.14
CA ARG A 262 -24.77 -3.78 7.86
C ARG A 262 -25.11 -2.35 8.30
N ASN A 263 -24.69 -1.95 9.48
CA ASN A 263 -24.90 -0.59 10.00
C ASN A 263 -24.19 0.45 9.12
N SER A 264 -22.95 0.17 8.72
CA SER A 264 -22.17 1.04 7.86
C SER A 264 -22.78 1.20 6.46
N VAL A 265 -23.23 0.09 5.85
CA VAL A 265 -23.93 0.11 4.56
C VAL A 265 -25.26 0.86 4.66
N ALA A 266 -26.04 0.57 5.72
CA ALA A 266 -27.33 1.22 5.96
C ALA A 266 -27.20 2.74 6.18
N SER A 267 -26.09 3.21 6.75
CA SER A 267 -25.82 4.64 6.89
C SER A 267 -25.44 5.33 5.58
N GLY A 268 -25.27 4.59 4.47
CA GLY A 268 -24.80 5.10 3.20
C GLY A 268 -23.27 5.29 3.11
N MET A 269 -22.52 4.85 4.10
CA MET A 269 -21.05 4.91 4.08
C MET A 269 -20.50 3.91 3.05
N ARG A 270 -19.47 4.31 2.31
CA ARG A 270 -18.76 3.39 1.43
C ARG A 270 -18.03 2.35 2.27
N THR A 271 -18.46 1.11 2.20
CA THR A 271 -17.98 0.00 3.03
C THR A 271 -17.26 -1.02 2.18
N GLY A 272 -16.12 -1.49 2.68
CA GLY A 272 -15.38 -2.63 2.14
C GLY A 272 -15.30 -3.78 3.13
N MET A 273 -15.12 -4.98 2.61
CA MET A 273 -14.79 -6.17 3.37
C MET A 273 -13.35 -6.58 3.05
N ALA A 274 -12.54 -6.77 4.08
CA ALA A 274 -11.15 -7.19 3.95
C ALA A 274 -10.98 -8.61 4.48
N ALA A 275 -10.21 -9.42 3.76
CA ALA A 275 -9.88 -10.79 4.17
C ALA A 275 -8.38 -11.07 4.01
N CYS A 276 -7.85 -11.85 4.95
CA CYS A 276 -6.53 -12.46 4.88
C CYS A 276 -6.71 -13.97 4.72
N PHE A 277 -6.18 -14.53 3.63
CA PHE A 277 -6.29 -15.96 3.38
C PHE A 277 -5.01 -16.70 3.76
N THR A 278 -5.20 -17.88 4.34
CA THR A 278 -4.17 -18.91 4.58
C THR A 278 -4.35 -20.07 3.61
N ARG A 279 -3.45 -21.06 3.65
CA ARG A 279 -3.53 -22.28 2.81
C ARG A 279 -4.87 -22.98 2.93
N ASP A 280 -5.45 -22.98 4.13
CA ASP A 280 -6.68 -23.73 4.44
C ASP A 280 -7.95 -22.95 4.07
N THR A 281 -7.85 -21.63 3.87
CA THR A 281 -9.02 -20.76 3.64
C THR A 281 -9.11 -20.22 2.21
N VAL A 282 -8.03 -20.30 1.42
CA VAL A 282 -7.93 -19.68 0.09
C VAL A 282 -8.97 -20.18 -0.91
N ASP A 283 -9.41 -21.41 -0.78
CA ASP A 283 -10.43 -21.99 -1.67
C ASP A 283 -11.80 -21.33 -1.52
N ARG A 284 -12.05 -20.68 -0.36
CA ARG A 284 -13.29 -19.95 -0.07
C ARG A 284 -13.32 -18.52 -0.62
N ALA A 285 -12.28 -18.10 -1.33
CA ALA A 285 -12.15 -16.71 -1.80
C ALA A 285 -13.33 -16.24 -2.67
N ASP A 286 -13.80 -17.08 -3.59
CA ASP A 286 -14.96 -16.75 -4.44
C ASP A 286 -16.25 -16.55 -3.60
N ASP A 287 -16.46 -17.38 -2.60
CA ASP A 287 -17.63 -17.29 -1.70
C ASP A 287 -17.54 -16.05 -0.82
N MET A 288 -16.34 -15.70 -0.35
CA MET A 288 -16.09 -14.48 0.43
C MET A 288 -16.39 -13.20 -0.39
N VAL A 289 -16.00 -13.18 -1.67
CA VAL A 289 -16.31 -12.04 -2.56
C VAL A 289 -17.83 -11.93 -2.80
N LYS A 290 -18.51 -13.05 -3.04
CA LYS A 290 -19.98 -13.07 -3.17
C LYS A 290 -20.65 -12.58 -1.91
N PHE A 291 -20.21 -13.04 -0.75
CA PHE A 291 -20.74 -12.61 0.54
C PHE A 291 -20.57 -11.11 0.78
N ALA A 292 -19.43 -10.53 0.39
CA ALA A 292 -19.22 -9.09 0.45
C ALA A 292 -20.23 -8.33 -0.44
N ILE A 293 -20.52 -8.86 -1.65
CA ILE A 293 -21.53 -8.30 -2.56
C ILE A 293 -22.91 -8.34 -1.91
N ASP A 294 -23.29 -9.48 -1.33
CA ASP A 294 -24.60 -9.71 -0.70
C ASP A 294 -24.81 -8.82 0.54
N LEU A 295 -23.73 -8.49 1.25
CA LEU A 295 -23.76 -7.52 2.36
C LEU A 295 -23.83 -6.05 1.88
N GLY A 296 -23.73 -5.79 0.56
CA GLY A 296 -23.77 -4.43 -0.02
C GLY A 296 -22.43 -3.70 0.01
N CYS A 297 -21.32 -4.39 0.28
CA CYS A 297 -19.98 -3.82 0.23
C CYS A 297 -19.66 -3.33 -1.19
N LYS A 298 -18.91 -2.23 -1.29
CA LYS A 298 -18.46 -1.64 -2.56
C LYS A 298 -17.06 -2.07 -2.95
N THR A 299 -16.32 -2.64 -2.01
CA THR A 299 -14.94 -3.10 -2.21
C THR A 299 -14.71 -4.41 -1.46
N PHE A 300 -14.00 -5.31 -2.10
CA PHE A 300 -13.36 -6.47 -1.46
C PHE A 300 -11.86 -6.26 -1.47
N ALA A 301 -11.21 -6.37 -0.31
CA ALA A 301 -9.79 -6.17 -0.14
C ALA A 301 -9.10 -7.48 0.27
N PHE A 302 -8.19 -7.96 -0.57
CA PHE A 302 -7.31 -9.06 -0.18
C PHE A 302 -6.06 -8.51 0.52
N PHE A 303 -5.93 -8.79 1.80
CA PHE A 303 -4.71 -8.53 2.56
C PHE A 303 -3.76 -9.70 2.43
N ASN A 304 -2.62 -9.43 1.81
CA ASN A 304 -1.58 -10.41 1.64
C ASN A 304 -0.99 -10.77 2.99
N PHE A 305 -1.09 -12.03 3.40
CA PHE A 305 -0.46 -12.48 4.64
C PHE A 305 1.06 -12.34 4.54
N ILE A 306 1.64 -11.73 5.54
CA ILE A 306 3.09 -11.59 5.70
C ILE A 306 3.42 -11.99 7.14
N PRO A 307 4.34 -12.95 7.36
CA PRO A 307 4.66 -13.48 8.67
C PRO A 307 5.47 -12.47 9.50
N VAL A 308 4.77 -11.51 10.10
CA VAL A 308 5.30 -10.50 11.03
C VAL A 308 4.39 -10.37 12.25
N GLY A 309 4.90 -9.83 13.34
CA GLY A 309 4.18 -9.80 14.60
C GLY A 309 3.82 -11.21 15.07
N ARG A 310 2.59 -11.42 15.59
CA ARG A 310 2.09 -12.78 15.95
C ARG A 310 1.96 -13.70 14.74
N GLY A 311 1.72 -13.14 13.56
CA GLY A 311 1.65 -13.91 12.32
C GLY A 311 2.95 -14.67 11.97
N ARG A 312 4.07 -14.41 12.65
CA ARG A 312 5.31 -15.20 12.49
C ARG A 312 5.11 -16.67 12.82
N GLU A 313 4.35 -16.95 13.87
CA GLU A 313 4.04 -18.32 14.30
C GLU A 313 3.21 -19.09 13.27
N MET A 314 2.53 -18.36 12.37
CA MET A 314 1.69 -18.90 11.31
C MET A 314 2.37 -18.92 9.92
N ALA A 315 3.68 -18.76 9.85
CA ALA A 315 4.36 -18.67 8.56
C ALA A 315 4.17 -19.93 7.69
N HIS A 316 4.00 -21.09 8.31
CA HIS A 316 3.67 -22.35 7.64
C HIS A 316 2.27 -22.35 6.99
N GLU A 317 1.38 -21.47 7.42
CA GLU A 317 0.04 -21.28 6.86
C GLU A 317 0.04 -20.30 5.66
N ASP A 318 1.18 -19.65 5.32
CA ASP A 318 1.24 -18.74 4.19
C ASP A 318 0.97 -19.45 2.87
N LEU A 319 0.31 -18.76 1.94
CA LEU A 319 0.00 -19.28 0.61
C LEU A 319 1.27 -19.63 -0.16
N THR A 320 1.29 -20.81 -0.76
CA THR A 320 2.31 -21.10 -1.76
C THR A 320 2.21 -20.11 -2.93
N PRO A 321 3.29 -19.90 -3.71
CA PRO A 321 3.25 -19.05 -4.90
C PRO A 321 2.15 -19.46 -5.88
N GLY A 322 1.90 -20.76 -6.06
CA GLY A 322 0.83 -21.29 -6.91
C GLY A 322 -0.57 -20.95 -6.39
N GLN A 323 -0.83 -21.18 -5.09
CA GLN A 323 -2.12 -20.82 -4.48
C GLN A 323 -2.37 -19.31 -4.55
N ARG A 324 -1.35 -18.50 -4.29
CA ARG A 324 -1.43 -17.03 -4.41
C ARG A 324 -1.76 -16.61 -5.84
N GLU A 325 -1.11 -17.19 -6.83
CA GLU A 325 -1.40 -16.89 -8.24
C GLU A 325 -2.84 -17.23 -8.62
N LEU A 326 -3.34 -18.40 -8.22
CA LEU A 326 -4.74 -18.80 -8.45
C LEU A 326 -5.72 -17.83 -7.76
N LEU A 327 -5.43 -17.45 -6.52
CA LEU A 327 -6.23 -16.45 -5.80
C LEU A 327 -6.25 -15.11 -6.55
N LEU A 328 -5.10 -14.60 -6.97
CA LEU A 328 -5.02 -13.33 -7.70
C LEU A 328 -5.77 -13.36 -9.03
N ARG A 329 -5.77 -14.49 -9.73
CA ARG A 329 -6.59 -14.72 -10.95
C ARG A 329 -8.09 -14.69 -10.65
N LYS A 330 -8.55 -15.36 -9.59
CA LYS A 330 -9.96 -15.31 -9.13
C LYS A 330 -10.37 -13.87 -8.83
N LEU A 331 -9.55 -13.14 -8.08
CA LEU A 331 -9.79 -11.74 -7.72
C LEU A 331 -9.82 -10.81 -8.95
N GLN A 332 -8.92 -11.02 -9.91
CA GLN A 332 -8.90 -10.27 -11.17
C GLN A 332 -10.20 -10.51 -11.97
N ARG A 333 -10.70 -11.75 -12.02
CA ARG A 333 -11.98 -12.07 -12.68
C ARG A 333 -13.13 -11.30 -12.03
N HIS A 334 -13.26 -11.31 -10.70
CA HIS A 334 -14.29 -10.54 -9.98
C HIS A 334 -14.19 -9.03 -10.22
N LEU A 335 -12.96 -8.50 -10.32
CA LEU A 335 -12.72 -7.11 -10.67
C LEU A 335 -13.20 -6.81 -12.10
N SER A 336 -12.95 -7.73 -13.05
CA SER A 336 -13.36 -7.60 -14.46
C SER A 336 -14.88 -7.67 -14.63
N GLU A 337 -15.57 -8.52 -13.85
CA GLU A 337 -17.03 -8.61 -13.83
C GLU A 337 -17.69 -7.29 -13.38
N GLY A 338 -16.97 -6.44 -12.64
CA GLY A 338 -17.41 -5.10 -12.27
C GLY A 338 -18.55 -5.03 -11.24
N ARG A 339 -18.89 -6.16 -10.60
CA ARG A 339 -19.94 -6.22 -9.56
C ARG A 339 -19.47 -5.61 -8.23
N ILE A 340 -18.19 -5.69 -7.96
CA ILE A 340 -17.53 -5.15 -6.77
C ILE A 340 -16.14 -4.66 -7.17
N ASN A 341 -15.66 -3.59 -6.54
CA ASN A 341 -14.26 -3.22 -6.68
C ASN A 341 -13.38 -4.19 -5.89
N VAL A 342 -12.27 -4.65 -6.48
CA VAL A 342 -11.32 -5.55 -5.82
C VAL A 342 -9.96 -4.87 -5.75
N ILE A 343 -9.39 -4.85 -4.57
CA ILE A 343 -8.04 -4.35 -4.31
C ILE A 343 -7.22 -5.39 -3.56
N SER A 344 -5.90 -5.25 -3.59
CA SER A 344 -5.01 -6.12 -2.84
C SER A 344 -3.77 -5.38 -2.36
N THR A 345 -3.30 -5.73 -1.18
CA THR A 345 -1.99 -5.32 -0.68
C THR A 345 -0.85 -6.14 -1.28
N ALA A 346 -1.15 -7.23 -2.00
CA ALA A 346 -0.17 -7.98 -2.78
C ALA A 346 0.19 -7.22 -4.06
N PRO A 347 1.43 -6.73 -4.26
CA PRO A 347 1.81 -6.03 -5.48
C PRO A 347 1.66 -6.88 -6.75
N GLN A 348 1.73 -8.21 -6.60
CA GLN A 348 1.53 -9.16 -7.68
C GLN A 348 0.13 -9.06 -8.31
N PHE A 349 -0.85 -8.53 -7.58
CA PHE A 349 -2.20 -8.33 -8.12
C PHE A 349 -2.19 -7.40 -9.33
N SER A 350 -1.37 -6.35 -9.30
CA SER A 350 -1.18 -5.46 -10.46
C SER A 350 -0.65 -6.22 -11.68
N ARG A 351 0.32 -7.12 -11.48
CA ARG A 351 0.83 -7.99 -12.53
C ARG A 351 -0.25 -8.93 -13.06
N SER A 352 -1.00 -9.58 -12.15
CA SER A 352 -2.09 -10.48 -12.54
C SER A 352 -3.17 -9.75 -13.33
N CYS A 353 -3.53 -8.53 -12.93
CA CYS A 353 -4.47 -7.70 -13.69
C CYS A 353 -3.99 -7.47 -15.13
N ILE A 354 -2.69 -7.21 -15.33
CA ILE A 354 -2.11 -7.01 -16.66
C ILE A 354 -2.05 -8.32 -17.45
N ALA A 355 -1.56 -9.39 -16.81
CA ALA A 355 -1.30 -10.66 -17.46
C ALA A 355 -2.57 -11.39 -17.92
N TYR A 356 -3.68 -11.17 -17.23
CA TYR A 356 -4.96 -11.85 -17.45
C TYR A 356 -6.07 -10.95 -17.98
N SER A 357 -5.75 -9.74 -18.42
CA SER A 357 -6.69 -8.84 -19.11
C SER A 357 -6.42 -8.83 -20.61
N ASP A 358 -7.48 -8.73 -21.42
CA ASP A 358 -7.40 -8.66 -22.87
C ASP A 358 -7.42 -7.20 -23.35
N GLY A 359 -6.38 -6.77 -24.04
CA GLY A 359 -6.34 -5.56 -24.86
C GLY A 359 -6.80 -4.28 -24.17
N ASP A 360 -7.80 -3.61 -24.76
CA ASP A 360 -8.35 -2.34 -24.27
C ASP A 360 -9.23 -2.47 -23.02
N GLU A 361 -9.63 -3.70 -22.66
CA GLU A 361 -10.36 -4.05 -21.45
C GLU A 361 -9.43 -4.22 -20.23
N ALA A 362 -8.11 -4.03 -20.41
CA ALA A 362 -7.14 -4.20 -19.34
C ALA A 362 -7.53 -3.40 -18.10
N ILE A 363 -7.64 -4.11 -16.97
CA ILE A 363 -7.92 -3.53 -15.67
C ILE A 363 -6.64 -3.51 -14.87
N PHE A 364 -6.45 -2.47 -14.12
CA PHE A 364 -5.33 -2.33 -13.20
C PHE A 364 -5.82 -1.91 -11.82
N ALA A 365 -5.36 -2.55 -10.78
CA ALA A 365 -5.66 -2.19 -9.41
C ALA A 365 -4.43 -2.35 -8.52
N THR A 366 -4.29 -1.44 -7.55
CA THR A 366 -3.28 -1.51 -6.49
C THR A 366 -3.91 -1.17 -5.16
N GLY A 367 -3.34 -1.65 -4.06
CA GLY A 367 -3.78 -1.30 -2.71
C GLY A 367 -3.46 0.13 -2.29
N HIS A 368 -2.54 0.82 -2.96
CA HIS A 368 -2.02 2.12 -2.50
C HIS A 368 -2.30 3.30 -3.45
N ALA A 369 -2.57 3.03 -4.72
CA ALA A 369 -2.71 4.08 -5.72
C ALA A 369 -4.05 3.99 -6.51
N GLY A 370 -4.95 3.10 -6.08
CA GLY A 370 -6.22 2.90 -6.76
C GLY A 370 -6.09 2.05 -8.04
N GLY A 371 -7.06 2.15 -8.92
CA GLY A 371 -7.13 1.36 -10.14
C GLY A 371 -7.93 2.05 -11.24
N GLY A 372 -8.00 1.41 -12.40
CA GLY A 372 -8.76 1.90 -13.54
C GLY A 372 -8.79 0.91 -14.70
N LYS A 373 -9.43 1.28 -15.78
CA LYS A 373 -9.57 0.47 -17.00
C LYS A 373 -8.92 1.15 -18.20
N GLY A 374 -8.48 0.31 -19.15
CA GLY A 374 -8.03 0.71 -20.47
C GLY A 374 -6.56 1.12 -20.54
N ARG A 375 -6.08 1.34 -21.76
CA ARG A 375 -4.66 1.62 -22.06
C ARG A 375 -4.07 2.81 -21.29
N LYS A 376 -4.83 3.89 -21.10
CA LYS A 376 -4.35 5.08 -20.37
C LYS A 376 -4.01 4.74 -18.92
N THR A 377 -4.84 3.93 -18.26
CA THR A 377 -4.58 3.46 -16.90
C THR A 377 -3.35 2.56 -16.83
N MET A 378 -3.14 1.73 -17.85
CA MET A 378 -1.96 0.88 -17.95
C MET A 378 -0.66 1.69 -18.04
N VAL A 379 -0.67 2.79 -18.79
CA VAL A 379 0.46 3.71 -18.86
C VAL A 379 0.73 4.34 -17.48
N LEU A 380 -0.31 4.86 -16.82
CA LEU A 380 -0.19 5.42 -15.47
C LEU A 380 0.32 4.37 -14.47
N ALA A 381 -0.12 3.13 -14.60
CA ALA A 381 0.31 2.03 -13.75
C ALA A 381 1.83 1.83 -13.74
N ARG A 382 2.53 2.12 -14.84
CA ARG A 382 4.00 2.09 -14.92
C ARG A 382 4.67 3.09 -13.97
N TYR A 383 4.03 4.25 -13.76
CA TYR A 383 4.56 5.30 -12.89
C TYR A 383 4.15 5.13 -11.42
N ILE A 384 2.92 4.70 -11.16
CA ILE A 384 2.35 4.68 -9.81
C ILE A 384 2.11 3.27 -9.25
N GLY A 385 2.20 2.22 -10.08
CA GLY A 385 1.85 0.85 -9.73
C GLY A 385 2.81 0.14 -8.79
N GLY A 386 2.38 -1.02 -8.33
CA GLY A 386 3.14 -1.97 -7.53
C GLY A 386 3.37 -1.56 -6.08
N CYS A 387 4.38 -2.17 -5.46
CA CYS A 387 4.72 -1.90 -4.07
C CYS A 387 5.03 -0.43 -3.84
N GLY A 388 4.32 0.17 -2.89
CA GLY A 388 4.43 1.58 -2.54
C GLY A 388 5.39 1.87 -1.39
N ALA A 389 5.91 0.83 -0.71
CA ALA A 389 6.77 0.97 0.47
C ALA A 389 7.95 1.91 0.20
N GLY A 390 8.09 2.98 1.00
CA GLY A 390 9.15 3.97 0.87
C GLY A 390 9.10 4.84 -0.39
N ARG A 391 8.17 4.64 -1.31
CA ARG A 391 8.06 5.38 -2.58
C ARG A 391 6.85 6.33 -2.63
N CYS A 392 5.66 5.81 -2.42
CA CYS A 392 4.42 6.59 -2.35
C CYS A 392 3.63 6.31 -1.07
N TYR A 393 4.17 5.48 -0.20
CA TYR A 393 3.55 4.99 1.00
C TYR A 393 4.57 4.85 2.13
N CYS A 394 4.17 5.21 3.34
CA CYS A 394 4.87 4.88 4.58
C CYS A 394 3.87 4.57 5.69
N SER A 395 4.39 4.07 6.80
CA SER A 395 3.61 3.81 8.00
C SER A 395 4.10 4.64 9.17
N ILE A 396 3.17 5.05 10.05
CA ILE A 396 3.45 5.65 11.34
C ILE A 396 3.02 4.66 12.42
N GLN A 397 3.90 4.39 13.37
CA GLN A 397 3.64 3.55 14.53
C GLN A 397 3.00 4.37 15.66
N PRO A 398 2.39 3.74 16.68
CA PRO A 398 1.73 4.45 17.77
C PRO A 398 2.63 5.44 18.52
N ASP A 399 3.93 5.16 18.61
CA ASP A 399 4.97 5.98 19.24
C ASP A 399 5.52 7.12 18.35
N GLY A 400 4.99 7.27 17.12
CA GLY A 400 5.44 8.26 16.14
C GLY A 400 6.58 7.80 15.24
N THR A 401 7.09 6.58 15.41
CA THR A 401 8.10 6.01 14.54
C THR A 401 7.54 5.83 13.13
N VAL A 402 8.30 6.29 12.13
CA VAL A 402 7.96 6.12 10.71
C VAL A 402 8.74 4.94 10.15
N THR A 403 8.04 4.07 9.43
CA THR A 403 8.62 2.88 8.79
C THR A 403 8.21 2.81 7.31
N PRO A 404 8.94 2.09 6.46
CA PRO A 404 8.61 1.97 5.03
C PRO A 404 7.23 1.34 4.77
N CYS A 405 6.80 0.44 5.66
CA CYS A 405 5.56 -0.32 5.55
C CYS A 405 5.08 -0.78 6.92
N VAL A 406 3.77 -0.92 7.14
CA VAL A 406 3.20 -1.48 8.38
C VAL A 406 3.73 -2.88 8.68
N TYR A 407 4.08 -3.64 7.65
CA TYR A 407 4.66 -4.98 7.75
C TYR A 407 6.19 -4.98 7.85
N ILE A 408 6.82 -3.82 8.04
CA ILE A 408 8.26 -3.67 8.30
C ILE A 408 8.45 -2.79 9.56
N PRO A 409 7.87 -3.17 10.70
CA PRO A 409 7.92 -2.33 11.90
C PRO A 409 9.32 -2.21 12.49
N GLY A 410 10.20 -3.18 12.22
CA GLY A 410 11.56 -3.23 12.76
C GLY A 410 12.59 -2.36 12.03
N VAL A 411 12.19 -1.56 11.02
CA VAL A 411 13.11 -0.68 10.28
C VAL A 411 12.64 0.77 10.40
N PRO A 412 12.99 1.45 11.51
CA PRO A 412 12.66 2.86 11.69
C PRO A 412 13.47 3.73 10.72
N VAL A 413 12.82 4.69 10.08
CA VAL A 413 13.46 5.71 9.22
C VAL A 413 13.48 7.09 9.87
N GLY A 414 12.77 7.26 10.95
CA GLY A 414 12.71 8.46 11.76
C GLY A 414 11.54 8.43 12.74
N ASN A 415 11.39 9.47 13.56
CA ASN A 415 10.30 9.59 14.52
C ASN A 415 9.74 11.02 14.51
N LEU A 416 8.41 11.15 14.42
CA LEU A 416 7.72 12.45 14.33
C LEU A 416 7.82 13.30 15.59
N ARG A 417 8.24 12.74 16.73
CA ARG A 417 8.57 13.53 17.92
C ARG A 417 9.86 14.34 17.77
N GLN A 418 10.76 13.88 16.91
CA GLN A 418 12.12 14.41 16.81
C GLN A 418 12.38 15.11 15.49
N GLN A 419 11.66 14.73 14.44
CA GLN A 419 11.92 15.14 13.07
C GLN A 419 10.61 15.51 12.37
N LYS A 420 10.68 16.44 11.43
CA LYS A 420 9.55 16.74 10.55
C LYS A 420 9.39 15.64 9.49
N LEU A 421 8.15 15.35 9.10
CA LEU A 421 7.79 14.34 8.09
C LEU A 421 8.61 14.50 6.80
N ARG A 422 8.86 15.75 6.39
CA ARG A 422 9.69 16.06 5.22
C ARG A 422 11.11 15.49 5.33
N ALA A 423 11.76 15.73 6.47
CA ALA A 423 13.12 15.24 6.71
C ALA A 423 13.18 13.71 6.78
N ILE A 424 12.17 13.09 7.37
CA ILE A 424 12.03 11.63 7.40
C ILE A 424 11.84 11.07 5.99
N TRP A 425 11.02 11.72 5.16
CA TRP A 425 10.75 11.26 3.79
C TRP A 425 11.95 11.35 2.86
N ASP A 426 12.85 12.29 3.11
CA ASP A 426 14.10 12.43 2.36
C ASP A 426 15.19 11.41 2.76
N ASN A 427 14.87 10.39 3.60
CA ASN A 427 15.80 9.33 4.01
C ASN A 427 16.28 8.49 2.82
N ALA A 428 17.58 8.14 2.84
CA ALA A 428 18.22 7.37 1.77
C ALA A 428 17.54 6.01 1.50
N LEU A 429 17.03 5.33 2.55
CA LEU A 429 16.32 4.07 2.40
C LEU A 429 15.09 4.20 1.48
N PHE A 430 14.35 5.31 1.57
CA PHE A 430 13.20 5.54 0.70
C PHE A 430 13.61 5.75 -0.75
N ALA A 431 14.76 6.38 -0.99
CA ALA A 431 15.33 6.50 -2.34
C ALA A 431 15.68 5.11 -2.91
N THR A 432 16.35 4.25 -2.12
CA THR A 432 16.69 2.87 -2.50
C THR A 432 15.44 2.03 -2.80
N LEU A 433 14.40 2.10 -1.95
CA LEU A 433 13.16 1.37 -2.18
C LEU A 433 12.38 1.85 -3.41
N SER A 434 12.61 3.09 -3.85
CA SER A 434 12.02 3.64 -5.07
C SER A 434 12.70 3.12 -6.34
N ASP A 435 13.96 2.74 -6.26
CA ASP A 435 14.68 2.10 -7.35
C ASP A 435 14.28 0.63 -7.48
N ARG A 436 13.89 0.22 -8.67
CA ARG A 436 13.47 -1.15 -8.97
C ARG A 436 14.46 -1.92 -9.82
N GLU A 437 15.48 -1.26 -10.33
CA GLU A 437 16.55 -1.89 -11.10
C GLU A 437 17.59 -2.53 -10.17
N ASP A 438 17.71 -1.98 -8.96
CA ASP A 438 18.64 -2.41 -7.91
C ASP A 438 18.16 -3.63 -7.10
N ARG A 439 17.08 -4.28 -7.54
CA ARG A 439 16.53 -5.47 -6.89
C ARG A 439 17.25 -6.71 -7.38
N SER A 440 17.53 -7.61 -6.43
CA SER A 440 18.09 -8.92 -6.75
C SER A 440 17.03 -9.89 -7.29
N ASP A 441 17.48 -11.03 -7.71
CA ASP A 441 16.71 -12.16 -8.19
C ASP A 441 15.81 -11.81 -9.39
N HIS A 442 14.76 -12.56 -9.61
CA HIS A 442 13.86 -12.31 -10.73
C HIS A 442 13.15 -10.95 -10.66
N CYS A 443 12.97 -10.37 -9.48
CA CYS A 443 12.30 -9.07 -9.34
C CYS A 443 13.05 -7.93 -10.05
N GLY A 444 14.38 -7.95 -10.11
CA GLY A 444 15.20 -6.94 -10.79
C GLY A 444 15.12 -6.99 -12.29
N VAL A 445 14.99 -8.20 -12.87
CA VAL A 445 14.95 -8.43 -14.32
C VAL A 445 13.54 -8.65 -14.86
N CYS A 446 12.52 -8.59 -14.01
CA CYS A 446 11.14 -8.89 -14.35
C CYS A 446 10.55 -7.83 -15.29
N ASP A 447 9.86 -8.26 -16.35
CA ASP A 447 9.15 -7.36 -17.27
C ASP A 447 8.05 -6.55 -16.57
N TYR A 448 7.50 -7.08 -15.47
CA TYR A 448 6.48 -6.42 -14.66
C TYR A 448 7.07 -5.58 -13.50
N ARG A 449 8.40 -5.39 -13.40
CA ARG A 449 9.01 -4.71 -12.26
C ARG A 449 8.42 -3.33 -11.98
N ASN A 450 8.05 -2.58 -13.02
CA ASN A 450 7.47 -1.24 -12.88
C ASN A 450 5.98 -1.24 -12.52
N TYR A 451 5.30 -2.36 -12.68
CA TYR A 451 3.88 -2.54 -12.33
C TYR A 451 3.67 -3.23 -11.00
N CYS A 452 4.56 -4.14 -10.62
CA CYS A 452 4.51 -4.98 -9.43
C CYS A 452 5.64 -4.64 -8.45
N GLY A 453 6.86 -4.93 -8.84
CA GLY A 453 8.07 -4.71 -8.08
C GLY A 453 8.24 -5.62 -6.86
N GLY A 454 7.46 -6.69 -6.70
CA GLY A 454 7.50 -7.61 -5.58
C GLY A 454 7.10 -6.96 -4.23
N CYS A 455 6.65 -7.74 -3.27
CA CYS A 455 6.34 -7.24 -1.94
C CYS A 455 7.63 -7.09 -1.11
N ARG A 456 8.03 -5.86 -0.81
CA ARG A 456 9.25 -5.60 -0.03
C ARG A 456 9.17 -6.11 1.40
N ALA A 457 7.97 -6.07 1.99
CA ALA A 457 7.77 -6.59 3.33
C ALA A 457 7.86 -8.13 3.36
N ARG A 458 7.37 -8.83 2.32
CA ARG A 458 7.52 -10.29 2.23
C ARG A 458 8.98 -10.66 1.98
N ALA A 459 9.63 -10.02 1.01
CA ALA A 459 11.06 -10.23 0.79
C ALA A 459 11.83 -10.09 2.11
N PHE A 460 11.64 -8.97 2.81
CA PHE A 460 12.29 -8.70 4.09
C PHE A 460 11.94 -9.73 5.19
N SER A 461 10.66 -10.10 5.32
CA SER A 461 10.22 -11.04 6.35
C SER A 461 10.83 -12.43 6.19
N TYR A 462 11.09 -12.86 4.95
CA TYR A 462 11.63 -14.18 4.65
C TYR A 462 13.16 -14.21 4.53
N THR A 463 13.78 -13.14 4.03
CA THR A 463 15.20 -13.12 3.68
C THR A 463 16.02 -12.16 4.54
N GLY A 464 15.38 -11.22 5.25
CA GLY A 464 16.04 -10.11 5.93
C GLY A 464 16.50 -8.99 5.00
N ASP A 465 16.29 -9.11 3.68
CA ASP A 465 16.65 -8.12 2.68
C ASP A 465 15.42 -7.56 1.96
N MET A 466 15.26 -6.24 1.96
CA MET A 466 14.18 -5.56 1.25
C MET A 466 14.40 -5.48 -0.26
N GLN A 467 15.59 -5.75 -0.75
CA GLN A 467 15.90 -5.78 -2.19
C GLN A 467 15.81 -7.18 -2.79
N ALA A 468 15.74 -8.21 -1.96
CA ALA A 468 15.59 -9.59 -2.42
C ALA A 468 14.33 -9.82 -3.26
N GLY A 469 14.31 -10.86 -4.05
CA GLY A 469 13.12 -11.34 -4.75
C GLY A 469 11.96 -11.60 -3.79
N ASP A 470 10.71 -11.39 -4.24
CA ASP A 470 9.55 -11.72 -3.43
C ASP A 470 9.29 -13.23 -3.50
N PRO A 471 9.54 -14.01 -2.43
CA PRO A 471 9.42 -15.47 -2.48
C PRO A 471 7.98 -15.95 -2.70
N GLY A 472 6.98 -15.13 -2.44
CA GLY A 472 5.58 -15.44 -2.72
C GLY A 472 5.17 -15.27 -4.18
N CYS A 473 6.09 -14.97 -5.08
CA CYS A 473 5.83 -14.81 -6.52
C CYS A 473 6.10 -16.10 -7.28
N LEU A 474 5.21 -16.46 -8.21
CA LEU A 474 5.39 -17.65 -9.06
C LEU A 474 6.70 -17.64 -9.88
N TYR A 475 7.25 -16.45 -10.15
CA TYR A 475 8.52 -16.31 -10.88
C TYR A 475 9.75 -16.49 -9.99
N ASN A 476 9.58 -16.50 -8.67
CA ASN A 476 10.61 -16.74 -7.66
C ASN A 476 10.37 -18.06 -6.90
N LEU A 477 9.95 -19.12 -7.61
CA LEU A 477 9.67 -20.43 -6.99
C LEU A 477 10.88 -21.02 -6.28
N HIS A 478 12.08 -20.81 -6.83
CA HIS A 478 13.32 -21.29 -6.23
C HIS A 478 13.54 -20.69 -4.84
N GLU A 479 13.37 -19.40 -4.69
CA GLU A 479 13.50 -18.72 -3.38
C GLU A 479 12.44 -19.20 -2.40
N TRP A 480 11.24 -19.52 -2.87
CA TRP A 480 10.20 -20.10 -2.01
C TRP A 480 10.59 -21.48 -1.49
N GLU A 481 11.09 -22.35 -2.35
CA GLU A 481 11.53 -23.70 -1.97
C GLU A 481 12.67 -23.64 -0.96
N GLU A 482 13.62 -22.71 -1.14
CA GLU A 482 14.74 -22.51 -0.21
C GLU A 482 14.28 -22.01 1.16
N VAL A 483 13.33 -21.05 1.22
CA VAL A 483 12.89 -20.44 2.49
C VAL A 483 11.80 -21.24 3.20
N ALA A 484 10.94 -21.95 2.48
CA ALA A 484 9.84 -22.73 3.06
C ALA A 484 10.37 -23.96 3.83
N GLY A 485 11.49 -24.55 3.39
CA GLY A 485 12.13 -25.70 4.05
C GLY A 485 12.88 -25.36 5.35
N THR A 486 13.14 -24.07 5.60
CA THR A 486 13.98 -23.63 6.75
C THR A 486 13.25 -22.63 7.66
N HIS A 487 11.95 -22.46 7.46
CA HIS A 487 11.20 -21.34 8.01
C HIS A 487 11.09 -21.33 9.52
N GLU A 488 10.89 -22.49 10.15
CA GLU A 488 10.78 -22.59 11.62
C GLU A 488 12.06 -22.12 12.33
N GLU A 489 13.24 -22.40 11.77
CA GLU A 489 14.51 -21.96 12.33
C GLU A 489 14.79 -20.48 12.07
N ARG A 490 14.42 -19.94 10.90
CA ARG A 490 14.74 -18.56 10.50
C ARG A 490 13.83 -17.50 11.09
N VAL A 491 12.55 -17.80 11.33
CA VAL A 491 11.62 -16.86 11.96
C VAL A 491 11.99 -16.52 13.40
N GLN A 492 12.68 -17.44 14.10
CA GLN A 492 13.22 -17.18 15.43
C GLN A 492 14.44 -16.22 15.41
N ILE A 493 15.20 -16.19 14.30
CA ILE A 493 16.47 -15.46 14.20
C ILE A 493 16.29 -13.98 13.86
N VAL A 494 15.22 -13.63 13.15
CA VAL A 494 15.00 -12.25 12.66
C VAL A 494 14.08 -11.49 13.61
N SER A 495 14.54 -11.23 14.85
CA SER A 495 13.89 -10.19 15.66
C SER A 495 14.16 -8.82 15.05
N ALA A 496 13.25 -7.85 15.26
CA ALA A 496 13.41 -6.48 14.76
C ALA A 496 14.75 -5.86 15.18
N ALA A 497 15.21 -6.19 16.39
CA ALA A 497 16.46 -5.73 16.96
C ALA A 497 17.71 -6.35 16.27
N ALA A 498 17.63 -7.63 15.86
CA ALA A 498 18.70 -8.29 15.11
C ALA A 498 18.93 -7.65 13.73
N LEU A 499 17.87 -7.13 13.11
CA LEU A 499 17.94 -6.45 11.81
C LEU A 499 18.56 -5.06 11.90
N VAL A 500 18.31 -4.32 12.99
CA VAL A 500 18.97 -3.03 13.25
C VAL A 500 20.46 -3.23 13.49
N ALA A 501 20.85 -4.27 14.25
CA ALA A 501 22.26 -4.66 14.44
C ALA A 501 22.92 -5.10 13.13
N ALA A 502 22.16 -5.76 12.23
CA ALA A 502 22.64 -6.15 10.91
C ALA A 502 22.90 -4.95 9.98
N ALA A 503 22.18 -3.84 10.17
CA ALA A 503 22.38 -2.58 9.43
C ALA A 503 23.53 -1.71 9.96
N GLY A 504 24.30 -2.17 10.95
CA GLY A 504 25.47 -1.45 11.52
C GLY A 504 25.16 -0.58 12.74
N GLY A 505 23.94 -0.62 13.28
CA GLY A 505 23.56 0.05 14.52
C GLY A 505 23.86 -0.83 15.75
N GLU A 506 24.39 -0.26 16.83
CA GLU A 506 24.41 -0.92 18.14
C GLU A 506 23.02 -0.85 18.77
N VAL A 507 22.45 -2.02 19.11
CA VAL A 507 21.17 -2.09 19.81
C VAL A 507 21.42 -2.55 21.24
N PRO A 508 21.31 -1.67 22.24
CA PRO A 508 21.45 -2.07 23.64
C PRO A 508 20.38 -3.09 24.04
N GLY A 509 20.80 -4.21 24.64
CA GLY A 509 19.89 -5.19 25.23
C GLY A 509 19.56 -6.42 24.39
N LEU A 510 20.17 -6.61 23.22
CA LEU A 510 20.02 -7.84 22.44
C LEU A 510 20.72 -9.02 23.13
N PRO A 511 20.07 -10.20 23.25
CA PRO A 511 20.75 -11.41 23.73
C PRO A 511 21.91 -11.81 22.82
N GLU A 512 23.05 -12.17 23.41
CA GLU A 512 24.28 -12.53 22.66
C GLU A 512 24.11 -13.75 21.75
N SER A 513 23.13 -14.61 22.06
CA SER A 513 22.70 -15.73 21.20
C SER A 513 22.08 -15.27 19.88
N GLU A 514 21.28 -14.20 19.90
CA GLU A 514 20.66 -13.63 18.69
C GLU A 514 21.71 -12.90 17.83
N VAL A 515 22.65 -12.20 18.44
CA VAL A 515 23.77 -11.55 17.74
C VAL A 515 24.64 -12.58 17.02
N ARG A 516 24.94 -13.73 17.68
CA ARG A 516 25.70 -14.82 17.06
C ARG A 516 24.96 -15.46 15.89
N ALA A 517 23.66 -15.69 16.02
CA ALA A 517 22.84 -16.26 14.95
C ALA A 517 22.81 -15.37 13.70
N VAL A 518 22.71 -14.05 13.88
CA VAL A 518 22.75 -13.06 12.77
C VAL A 518 24.12 -13.02 12.10
N ARG A 519 25.22 -13.12 12.86
CA ARG A 519 26.58 -13.18 12.29
C ARG A 519 26.80 -14.45 11.47
N ALA A 520 26.41 -15.61 11.99
CA ALA A 520 26.51 -16.88 11.29
C ALA A 520 25.69 -16.89 9.99
N TRP A 521 24.52 -16.28 10.01
CA TRP A 521 23.67 -16.12 8.83
C TRP A 521 24.32 -15.19 7.76
N ARG A 522 24.92 -14.05 8.16
CA ARG A 522 25.68 -13.17 7.26
C ARG A 522 26.87 -13.89 6.60
N GLU A 523 27.61 -14.66 7.37
CA GLU A 523 28.74 -15.44 6.87
C GLU A 523 28.27 -16.49 5.84
N HIS A 524 27.11 -17.09 6.07
CA HIS A 524 26.51 -18.04 5.13
C HIS A 524 26.06 -17.37 3.82
N LEU A 525 25.48 -16.16 3.87
CA LEU A 525 25.14 -15.40 2.67
C LEU A 525 26.38 -14.96 1.89
N SER A 526 27.39 -14.41 2.57
CA SER A 526 28.64 -13.96 1.93
C SER A 526 29.49 -15.11 1.36
N SER A 527 29.33 -16.33 1.86
CA SER A 527 29.97 -17.52 1.30
C SER A 527 29.29 -17.99 0.00
N ARG A 528 28.01 -17.68 -0.21
CA ARG A 528 27.27 -18.00 -1.45
C ARG A 528 27.53 -17.00 -2.58
N GLU A 529 27.80 -15.73 -2.28
CA GLU A 529 28.18 -14.71 -3.30
C GLU A 529 29.52 -15.01 -3.98
N LYS A 530 30.37 -15.89 -3.40
CA LYS A 530 31.66 -16.30 -3.99
C LYS A 530 31.58 -17.51 -4.92
N VAL A 531 30.38 -18.04 -5.17
CA VAL A 531 30.18 -19.26 -5.99
C VAL A 531 29.44 -18.96 -7.30
N PHE A 532 29.18 -17.69 -7.61
CA PHE A 532 28.62 -17.27 -8.91
C PHE A 532 29.58 -16.31 -9.62
#